data_a30b1d8cbbd07f1d68949d43faee7e64
#
_entry.id   a30b1d8cbbd07f1d68949d43faee7e64
#
_cell.length_a   1.000
_cell.length_b   1.000
_cell.length_c   1.000
_cell.angle_alpha   90.00
_cell.angle_beta   90.00
_cell.angle_gamma   90.00
#
_symmetry.space_group_name_H-M   'P 1'
#
loop_
_entity.id
_entity.type
_entity.pdbx_description
1 polymer ?
#
loop_
_entity_poly.entity_id
_entity_poly.type
_entity_poly.pdbx_seq_one_letter_code
_entity_poly.pdbx_strand_id
1 'polypeptide(L)'
;MSTAGEFNIYASSVETMKKQIRVIFQDVEGEISVELDDSHSPKTVQKIIKNLPIEVSIHRWGDELYTEKTQIAEKPENAKIKVNLFDVAYWPEGGALCLFFGPTPISKSGEILAYSPVNIVGKIIGHSTEEENFLNKISDGARVVFK
;
A
#
# COMPACT_ATOMS: atom_id res chain seq x y z
N MET A 1 -15.99 29.06 -24.72
CA MET A 1 -15.57 27.67 -24.72
C MET A 1 -14.18 27.47 -24.13
N SER A 2 -13.27 28.33 -24.41
CA SER A 2 -11.96 28.22 -23.82
C SER A 2 -12.05 28.18 -22.29
N THR A 3 -12.92 28.97 -21.72
CA THR A 3 -13.13 28.95 -20.27
C THR A 3 -13.58 27.58 -19.79
N ALA A 4 -14.48 26.96 -20.52
CA ALA A 4 -14.91 25.62 -20.19
C ALA A 4 -13.76 24.63 -20.37
N GLY A 5 -12.96 24.82 -21.40
CA GLY A 5 -11.78 24.00 -21.60
C GLY A 5 -10.76 24.15 -20.49
N GLU A 6 -10.52 25.38 -20.08
CA GLU A 6 -9.61 25.64 -18.98
C GLU A 6 -10.14 25.03 -17.69
N PHE A 7 -11.42 25.15 -17.47
CA PHE A 7 -12.04 24.59 -16.29
C PHE A 7 -11.92 23.08 -16.26
N ASN A 8 -12.11 22.43 -17.39
CA ASN A 8 -11.96 20.97 -17.47
C ASN A 8 -10.53 20.55 -17.22
N ILE A 9 -9.57 21.28 -17.74
CA ILE A 9 -8.17 20.97 -17.49
C ILE A 9 -7.86 21.10 -16.01
N TYR A 10 -8.39 22.11 -15.36
CA TYR A 10 -8.18 22.31 -13.95
C TYR A 10 -8.84 21.19 -13.13
N ALA A 11 -10.06 20.82 -13.48
CA ALA A 11 -10.74 19.72 -12.83
C ALA A 11 -9.95 18.41 -12.98
N SER A 12 -9.41 18.18 -14.18
CA SER A 12 -8.62 17.00 -14.45
C SER A 12 -7.38 16.93 -13.57
N SER A 13 -6.78 18.08 -13.27
CA SER A 13 -5.56 18.11 -12.46
C SER A 13 -5.81 17.72 -11.00
N VAL A 14 -7.05 17.77 -10.53
CA VAL A 14 -7.39 17.36 -9.16
C VAL A 14 -8.02 15.97 -9.10
N GLU A 15 -8.23 15.34 -10.24
CA GLU A 15 -8.74 13.99 -10.26
C GLU A 15 -7.66 13.02 -9.80
N THR A 16 -8.07 12.03 -9.03
CA THR A 16 -7.16 10.99 -8.59
C THR A 16 -7.22 9.81 -9.55
N MET A 17 -6.09 9.13 -9.69
CA MET A 17 -6.02 7.90 -10.44
C MET A 17 -6.15 6.72 -9.49
N LYS A 18 -6.96 5.76 -9.86
CA LYS A 18 -7.12 4.51 -9.12
C LYS A 18 -6.83 3.34 -10.03
N LYS A 19 -6.13 2.35 -9.50
CA LYS A 19 -5.80 1.14 -10.24
C LYS A 19 -5.86 -0.05 -9.31
N GLN A 20 -6.62 -1.05 -9.69
CA GLN A 20 -6.67 -2.29 -8.93
C GLN A 20 -5.51 -3.20 -9.33
N ILE A 21 -4.83 -3.72 -8.35
CA ILE A 21 -3.76 -4.71 -8.54
C ILE A 21 -4.05 -5.91 -7.65
N ARG A 22 -3.32 -7.00 -7.90
CA ARG A 22 -3.42 -8.23 -7.12
C ARG A 22 -2.14 -8.45 -6.34
N VAL A 23 -2.28 -9.02 -5.15
CA VAL A 23 -1.15 -9.41 -4.31
C VAL A 23 -1.27 -10.90 -4.07
N ILE A 24 -0.33 -11.65 -4.61
CA ILE A 24 -0.36 -13.12 -4.63
C ILE A 24 0.79 -13.65 -3.80
N PHE A 25 0.46 -14.55 -2.87
CA PHE A 25 1.45 -15.15 -1.99
C PHE A 25 1.71 -16.58 -2.45
N GLN A 26 2.99 -16.95 -2.58
CA GLN A 26 3.32 -18.28 -3.12
C GLN A 26 2.97 -19.42 -2.17
N ASP A 27 3.06 -19.19 -0.87
CA ASP A 27 2.92 -20.26 0.12
C ASP A 27 1.48 -20.53 0.52
N VAL A 28 0.55 -19.66 0.12
CA VAL A 28 -0.85 -19.76 0.51
C VAL A 28 -1.70 -19.65 -0.74
N GLU A 29 -2.66 -20.57 -0.89
CA GLU A 29 -3.59 -20.47 -1.99
C GLU A 29 -4.51 -19.30 -1.78
N GLY A 30 -4.62 -18.45 -2.80
CA GLY A 30 -5.46 -17.25 -2.77
C GLY A 30 -4.67 -15.98 -2.98
N GLU A 31 -5.38 -14.89 -3.00
CA GLU A 31 -4.79 -13.59 -3.24
C GLU A 31 -5.66 -12.51 -2.61
N ILE A 32 -5.11 -11.32 -2.45
CA ILE A 32 -5.89 -10.15 -2.08
C ILE A 32 -5.82 -9.13 -3.21
N SER A 33 -6.84 -8.27 -3.27
CA SER A 33 -6.87 -7.16 -4.20
C SER A 33 -6.54 -5.88 -3.45
N VAL A 34 -5.81 -5.01 -4.13
CA VAL A 34 -5.44 -3.70 -3.60
C VAL A 34 -5.85 -2.65 -4.60
N GLU A 35 -6.51 -1.59 -4.13
CA GLU A 35 -6.77 -0.43 -4.96
C GLU A 35 -5.68 0.60 -4.68
N LEU A 36 -4.83 0.84 -5.67
CA LEU A 36 -3.88 1.94 -5.62
C LEU A 36 -4.63 3.23 -5.90
N ASP A 37 -4.31 4.27 -5.15
CA ASP A 37 -4.96 5.57 -5.22
C ASP A 37 -3.89 6.63 -5.04
N ASP A 38 -3.71 7.49 -6.02
CA ASP A 38 -2.61 8.46 -6.02
C ASP A 38 -2.94 9.79 -5.34
N SER A 39 -4.07 9.86 -4.65
CA SER A 39 -4.50 11.12 -4.02
C SER A 39 -3.54 11.64 -2.95
N HIS A 40 -2.84 10.75 -2.27
CA HIS A 40 -1.91 11.15 -1.20
C HIS A 40 -0.44 11.13 -1.65
N SER A 41 -0.08 10.17 -2.47
CA SER A 41 1.31 9.91 -2.85
C SER A 41 1.43 9.64 -4.34
N PRO A 42 1.17 10.65 -5.18
CA PRO A 42 1.13 10.45 -6.64
C PRO A 42 2.45 9.95 -7.23
N LYS A 43 3.58 10.46 -6.78
CA LYS A 43 4.87 10.03 -7.32
C LYS A 43 5.18 8.59 -6.92
N THR A 44 4.87 8.24 -5.69
CA THR A 44 5.09 6.88 -5.18
C THR A 44 4.22 5.88 -5.94
N VAL A 45 2.94 6.20 -6.11
CA VAL A 45 2.02 5.32 -6.83
C VAL A 45 2.48 5.12 -8.28
N GLN A 46 2.90 6.17 -8.95
CA GLN A 46 3.42 6.04 -10.32
C GLN A 46 4.61 5.09 -10.40
N LYS A 47 5.52 5.19 -9.43
CA LYS A 47 6.69 4.32 -9.41
C LYS A 47 6.31 2.86 -9.13
N ILE A 48 5.32 2.64 -8.26
CA ILE A 48 4.82 1.29 -8.03
C ILE A 48 4.28 0.72 -9.34
N ILE A 49 3.41 1.45 -10.01
CA ILE A 49 2.79 0.97 -11.25
C ILE A 49 3.85 0.68 -12.31
N LYS A 50 4.84 1.54 -12.43
CA LYS A 50 5.92 1.38 -13.40
C LYS A 50 6.75 0.13 -13.15
N ASN A 51 6.86 -0.30 -11.90
CA ASN A 51 7.70 -1.43 -11.53
C ASN A 51 6.95 -2.75 -11.39
N LEU A 52 5.65 -2.77 -11.61
CA LEU A 52 4.88 -4.00 -11.59
C LEU A 52 5.30 -4.92 -12.75
N PRO A 53 5.36 -6.23 -12.56
CA PRO A 53 5.16 -6.93 -11.30
C PRO A 53 6.35 -6.78 -10.36
N ILE A 54 6.06 -6.76 -9.06
CA ILE A 54 7.10 -6.69 -8.03
C ILE A 54 7.07 -8.01 -7.27
N GLU A 55 8.16 -8.75 -7.34
CA GLU A 55 8.28 -10.03 -6.65
C GLU A 55 9.38 -9.93 -5.60
N VAL A 56 9.01 -10.14 -4.34
CA VAL A 56 9.91 -9.97 -3.20
C VAL A 56 9.49 -10.90 -2.07
N SER A 57 10.34 -11.01 -1.07
CA SER A 57 9.96 -11.68 0.18
C SER A 57 9.25 -10.68 1.08
N ILE A 58 8.39 -11.19 1.95
CA ILE A 58 7.60 -10.38 2.86
C ILE A 58 7.85 -10.82 4.30
N HIS A 59 7.86 -9.86 5.20
CA HIS A 59 8.07 -10.08 6.62
C HIS A 59 6.86 -9.63 7.42
N ARG A 60 6.77 -10.10 8.63
CA ARG A 60 5.65 -9.77 9.49
C ARG A 60 6.13 -9.02 10.74
N TRP A 61 5.40 -7.97 11.12
CA TRP A 61 5.65 -7.19 12.31
C TRP A 61 4.31 -6.84 12.96
N GLY A 62 3.91 -7.65 13.94
CA GLY A 62 2.54 -7.56 14.47
C GLY A 62 1.55 -7.89 13.36
N ASP A 63 0.55 -7.04 13.19
CA ASP A 63 -0.41 -7.19 12.10
C ASP A 63 -0.10 -6.27 10.92
N GLU A 64 1.19 -6.17 10.62
CA GLU A 64 1.69 -5.55 9.41
C GLU A 64 2.54 -6.56 8.65
N LEU A 65 2.33 -6.63 7.33
CA LEU A 65 3.24 -7.33 6.43
C LEU A 65 4.01 -6.27 5.66
N TYR A 66 5.33 -6.39 5.61
CA TYR A 66 6.15 -5.46 4.86
C TYR A 66 7.17 -6.23 4.02
N THR A 67 7.47 -5.71 2.83
CA THR A 67 8.38 -6.38 1.92
C THR A 67 9.83 -6.10 2.26
N GLU A 68 10.71 -6.91 1.73
CA GLU A 68 12.11 -6.52 1.62
C GLU A 68 12.21 -5.31 0.69
N LYS A 69 13.37 -4.70 0.66
CA LYS A 69 13.61 -3.52 -0.17
C LYS A 69 13.26 -3.81 -1.63
N THR A 70 12.42 -2.96 -2.20
CA THR A 70 12.04 -3.02 -3.61
C THR A 70 12.99 -2.15 -4.44
N GLN A 71 12.76 -2.09 -5.75
CA GLN A 71 13.49 -1.18 -6.63
C GLN A 71 12.95 0.25 -6.57
N ILE A 72 11.88 0.47 -5.84
CA ILE A 72 11.25 1.79 -5.73
C ILE A 72 12.06 2.64 -4.76
N ALA A 73 12.40 3.84 -5.20
CA ALA A 73 13.07 4.82 -4.36
C ALA A 73 12.28 6.12 -4.46
N GLU A 74 11.68 6.52 -3.34
CA GLU A 74 10.92 7.74 -3.26
C GLU A 74 11.06 8.36 -1.88
N LYS A 75 11.04 9.69 -1.85
CA LYS A 75 11.07 10.47 -0.61
C LYS A 75 9.72 10.40 0.10
N PRO A 76 9.68 10.80 1.38
CA PRO A 76 8.39 10.98 2.04
C PRO A 76 7.47 11.89 1.23
N GLU A 77 6.24 11.46 1.06
CA GLU A 77 5.23 12.14 0.27
C GLU A 77 3.94 12.10 1.07
N ASN A 78 3.62 13.21 1.75
CA ASN A 78 2.52 13.27 2.72
C ASN A 78 2.58 12.12 3.71
N ALA A 79 3.78 11.78 4.16
CA ALA A 79 4.01 10.60 4.96
C ALA A 79 3.39 10.72 6.34
N LYS A 80 2.90 9.59 6.86
CA LYS A 80 2.20 9.50 8.14
C LYS A 80 2.71 8.32 8.94
N ILE A 81 2.69 8.47 10.26
CA ILE A 81 2.96 7.35 11.18
C ILE A 81 1.65 6.63 11.51
N LYS A 82 0.57 7.38 11.73
CA LYS A 82 -0.73 6.81 12.02
C LYS A 82 -1.40 6.43 10.71
N VAL A 83 -1.78 5.16 10.59
CA VAL A 83 -2.43 4.62 9.39
C VAL A 83 -3.80 4.05 9.76
N ASN A 84 -4.60 3.75 8.75
CA ASN A 84 -5.91 3.14 8.93
C ASN A 84 -5.84 1.66 8.64
N LEU A 85 -6.82 0.92 9.19
CA LEU A 85 -6.95 -0.50 8.91
C LEU A 85 -7.07 -0.73 7.40
N PHE A 86 -6.30 -1.69 6.89
CA PHE A 86 -6.21 -2.07 5.48
C PHE A 86 -5.54 -1.04 4.57
N ASP A 87 -4.87 -0.06 5.15
CA ASP A 87 -4.03 0.81 4.35
C ASP A 87 -2.85 0.04 3.75
N VAL A 88 -2.52 0.40 2.51
CA VAL A 88 -1.31 -0.05 1.82
C VAL A 88 -0.41 1.15 1.69
N ALA A 89 0.86 0.99 2.02
CA ALA A 89 1.78 2.11 2.09
C ALA A 89 3.15 1.74 1.54
N TYR A 90 3.94 2.77 1.24
CA TYR A 90 5.34 2.64 0.91
C TYR A 90 6.15 3.26 2.04
N TRP A 91 7.14 2.53 2.51
CA TRP A 91 8.03 2.96 3.59
C TRP A 91 9.33 3.51 3.00
N PRO A 92 9.53 4.85 2.96
CA PRO A 92 10.70 5.42 2.28
C PRO A 92 12.04 4.97 2.86
N GLU A 93 12.16 4.84 4.17
CA GLU A 93 13.42 4.45 4.81
C GLU A 93 13.86 3.03 4.41
N GLY A 94 12.90 2.15 4.22
CA GLY A 94 13.20 0.75 3.87
C GLY A 94 13.00 0.41 2.41
N GLY A 95 12.43 1.31 1.62
CA GLY A 95 12.11 1.01 0.23
C GLY A 95 11.09 -0.10 0.08
N ALA A 96 10.20 -0.25 1.05
CA ALA A 96 9.34 -1.42 1.18
C ALA A 96 7.86 -1.07 1.02
N LEU A 97 7.08 -2.06 0.59
CA LEU A 97 5.61 -1.96 0.56
C LEU A 97 5.06 -2.59 1.83
N CYS A 98 4.04 -1.96 2.41
CA CYS A 98 3.46 -2.35 3.69
C CYS A 98 1.96 -2.56 3.56
N LEU A 99 1.47 -3.62 4.21
CA LEU A 99 0.05 -3.96 4.30
C LEU A 99 -0.32 -3.97 5.77
N PHE A 100 -1.23 -3.08 6.19
CA PHE A 100 -1.63 -2.98 7.59
C PHE A 100 -3.00 -3.60 7.79
N PHE A 101 -3.06 -4.72 8.51
CA PHE A 101 -4.33 -5.40 8.77
C PHE A 101 -4.68 -5.50 10.25
N GLY A 102 -4.01 -4.72 11.09
CA GLY A 102 -4.26 -4.65 12.51
C GLY A 102 -3.13 -3.90 13.21
N PRO A 103 -3.09 -3.94 14.54
CA PRO A 103 -2.08 -3.21 15.29
C PRO A 103 -0.67 -3.76 15.10
N THR A 104 0.29 -2.86 15.05
CA THR A 104 1.73 -3.19 15.08
C THR A 104 2.19 -3.25 16.53
N PRO A 105 3.39 -3.77 16.82
CA PRO A 105 3.89 -3.85 18.19
C PRO A 105 3.98 -2.52 18.94
N ILE A 106 4.08 -1.39 18.20
CA ILE A 106 4.15 -0.07 18.84
C ILE A 106 2.81 0.65 18.81
N SER A 107 1.76 0.01 18.33
CA SER A 107 0.43 0.63 18.26
C SER A 107 -0.14 0.83 19.65
N LYS A 108 -0.91 1.92 19.78
CA LYS A 108 -1.65 2.23 21.02
C LYS A 108 -3.11 1.91 20.81
N SER A 109 -3.84 1.82 21.90
CA SER A 109 -5.26 1.45 21.87
C SER A 109 -6.02 2.26 20.81
N GLY A 110 -6.65 1.55 19.90
CA GLY A 110 -7.48 2.15 18.87
C GLY A 110 -6.72 2.77 17.70
N GLU A 111 -5.40 2.72 17.70
CA GLU A 111 -4.59 3.28 16.63
C GLU A 111 -3.64 2.24 16.06
N ILE A 112 -3.35 2.38 14.77
CA ILE A 112 -2.32 1.57 14.10
C ILE A 112 -1.17 2.49 13.75
N LEU A 113 0.02 2.18 14.27
CA LEU A 113 1.20 3.03 14.09
C LEU A 113 2.27 2.30 13.30
N ALA A 114 2.76 2.97 12.25
CA ALA A 114 3.89 2.49 11.49
C ALA A 114 5.18 2.75 12.26
N TYR A 115 6.23 2.00 11.94
CA TYR A 115 7.53 2.17 12.58
C TYR A 115 8.09 3.58 12.37
N SER A 116 7.97 4.10 11.18
CA SER A 116 8.34 5.48 10.83
C SER A 116 7.41 5.93 9.70
N PRO A 117 7.43 7.22 9.31
CA PRO A 117 6.46 7.73 8.36
C PRO A 117 6.40 6.95 7.05
N VAL A 118 5.20 6.68 6.58
CA VAL A 118 4.94 5.94 5.34
C VAL A 118 4.07 6.75 4.40
N ASN A 119 4.28 6.55 3.10
CA ASN A 119 3.47 7.16 2.05
C ASN A 119 2.27 6.25 1.78
N ILE A 120 1.06 6.74 2.02
CA ILE A 120 -0.15 5.95 1.77
C ILE A 120 -0.36 5.86 0.26
N VAL A 121 -0.49 4.64 -0.25
CA VAL A 121 -0.60 4.42 -1.70
C VAL A 121 -1.88 3.71 -2.10
N GLY A 122 -2.65 3.18 -1.16
CA GLY A 122 -3.88 2.49 -1.49
C GLY A 122 -4.51 1.78 -0.31
N LYS A 123 -5.41 0.87 -0.64
CA LYS A 123 -6.16 0.08 0.36
C LYS A 123 -6.36 -1.33 -0.11
N ILE A 124 -6.38 -2.26 0.84
CA ILE A 124 -6.82 -3.64 0.58
C ILE A 124 -8.33 -3.58 0.37
N ILE A 125 -8.80 -4.19 -0.72
CA ILE A 125 -10.21 -4.26 -1.05
C ILE A 125 -10.85 -5.43 -0.31
N GLY A 126 -12.09 -5.23 0.15
CA GLY A 126 -12.84 -6.29 0.83
C GLY A 126 -13.13 -5.98 2.27
N HIS A 127 -12.16 -5.50 3.01
CA HIS A 127 -12.32 -5.06 4.42
C HIS A 127 -13.09 -6.04 5.29
N SER A 128 -12.97 -7.33 5.03
CA SER A 128 -13.73 -8.32 5.76
C SER A 128 -12.83 -9.15 6.65
N THR A 129 -13.48 -9.92 7.53
CA THR A 129 -12.78 -10.90 8.35
C THR A 129 -12.00 -11.90 7.49
N GLU A 130 -12.47 -12.15 6.26
CA GLU A 130 -11.79 -13.07 5.35
C GLU A 130 -10.41 -12.56 4.97
N GLU A 131 -10.29 -11.28 4.60
CA GLU A 131 -8.99 -10.69 4.25
C GLU A 131 -8.05 -10.70 5.45
N GLU A 132 -8.56 -10.37 6.62
CA GLU A 132 -7.77 -10.39 7.83
C GLU A 132 -7.28 -11.80 8.15
N ASN A 133 -8.16 -12.79 8.06
CA ASN A 133 -7.80 -14.19 8.30
C ASN A 133 -6.80 -14.70 7.28
N PHE A 134 -6.97 -14.30 6.02
CA PHE A 134 -6.03 -14.68 4.98
C PHE A 134 -4.64 -14.12 5.26
N LEU A 135 -4.54 -12.84 5.60
CA LEU A 135 -3.26 -12.20 5.87
C LEU A 135 -2.60 -12.77 7.12
N ASN A 136 -3.39 -13.21 8.09
CA ASN A 136 -2.87 -13.85 9.30
C ASN A 136 -2.16 -15.18 9.02
N LYS A 137 -2.46 -15.82 7.90
CA LYS A 137 -1.83 -17.11 7.53
C LYS A 137 -0.48 -16.93 6.86
N ILE A 138 -0.12 -15.71 6.48
CA ILE A 138 1.11 -15.47 5.73
C ILE A 138 2.30 -15.61 6.68
N SER A 139 3.24 -16.47 6.32
CA SER A 139 4.44 -16.71 7.11
C SER A 139 5.51 -15.68 6.81
N ASP A 140 6.28 -15.35 7.83
CA ASP A 140 7.46 -14.49 7.67
C ASP A 140 8.41 -15.15 6.67
N GLY A 141 8.90 -14.38 5.71
CA GLY A 141 9.79 -14.89 4.67
C GLY A 141 9.08 -15.39 3.42
N ALA A 142 7.76 -15.38 3.38
CA ALA A 142 7.03 -15.84 2.20
C ALA A 142 7.33 -14.94 0.99
N ARG A 143 7.24 -15.54 -0.21
CA ARG A 143 7.38 -14.78 -1.46
C ARG A 143 6.04 -14.20 -1.84
N VAL A 144 6.05 -12.98 -2.33
CA VAL A 144 4.83 -12.28 -2.74
C VAL A 144 5.05 -11.58 -4.07
N VAL A 145 3.99 -11.53 -4.87
CA VAL A 145 4.00 -10.83 -6.16
C VAL A 145 2.88 -9.80 -6.16
N PHE A 146 3.25 -8.55 -6.41
CA PHE A 146 2.30 -7.46 -6.65
C PHE A 146 2.20 -7.30 -8.16
N LYS A 147 1.00 -7.43 -8.72
CA LYS A 147 0.82 -7.28 -10.18
C LYS A 147 -0.55 -6.80 -10.62
#